data_3a8ec34fc311ae8802dcd91587441469
#
_entry.id   3a8ec34fc311ae8802dcd91587441469
#
_cell.length_a   1.000
_cell.length_b   1.000
_cell.length_c   1.000
_cell.angle_alpha   90.00
_cell.angle_beta   90.00
_cell.angle_gamma   90.00
#
_symmetry.space_group_name_H-M   'P 1'
#
loop_
_entity.id
_entity.type
_entity.pdbx_description
1 polymer ?
#
loop_
_entity_poly.entity_id
_entity_poly.type
_entity_poly.pdbx_seq_one_letter_code
_entity_poly.pdbx_strand_id
1 'polypeptide(L)'
;MKLIEGQLIHRRYRLDSRLAQGGMGEVWKGYDIQLGREVAIKALRSDMTNAEAKLRRLRAEAHNSANLAHPNIAALFEYYEHDGIGFLIMEYVPSKSLADLFHSKGAMDPIELLPILIQTARGLFVAHSHGVIHRDVKPANIMVSDTGEVKITDFGVSYSTGQGQITQDGMVVG
;
A
#
# COMPACT_ATOMS: atom_id res chain seq x y z
N MET A 1 1.06 14.55 15.83
CA MET A 1 0.25 13.58 16.64
C MET A 1 1.00 12.26 16.71
N LYS A 2 1.02 11.57 17.85
CA LYS A 2 1.54 10.19 17.97
C LYS A 2 0.36 9.23 17.92
N LEU A 3 0.42 8.24 17.04
CA LEU A 3 -0.61 7.21 16.96
C LEU A 3 -0.34 6.15 18.04
N ILE A 4 -1.40 5.69 18.70
CA ILE A 4 -1.33 4.67 19.76
C ILE A 4 -2.42 3.61 19.55
N GLU A 5 -2.16 2.41 20.03
CA GLU A 5 -3.13 1.31 20.03
C GLU A 5 -4.39 1.69 20.81
N GLY A 6 -5.54 1.25 20.34
CA GLY A 6 -6.86 1.60 20.87
C GLY A 6 -7.39 2.97 20.45
N GLN A 7 -6.56 3.82 19.83
CA GLN A 7 -6.98 5.14 19.37
C GLN A 7 -8.02 5.02 18.25
N LEU A 8 -9.07 5.83 18.35
CA LEU A 8 -10.10 5.95 17.32
C LEU A 8 -9.79 7.13 16.40
N ILE A 9 -9.61 6.85 15.11
CA ILE A 9 -9.36 7.83 14.07
C ILE A 9 -10.66 8.10 13.32
N HIS A 10 -10.92 9.38 12.98
CA HIS A 10 -12.12 9.80 12.26
C HIS A 10 -13.43 9.28 12.91
N ARG A 11 -13.42 9.05 14.24
CA ARG A 11 -14.55 8.49 15.00
C ARG A 11 -15.09 7.15 14.44
N ARG A 12 -14.28 6.46 13.64
CA ARG A 12 -14.70 5.25 12.92
C ARG A 12 -13.65 4.15 12.91
N TYR A 13 -12.38 4.47 12.75
CA TYR A 13 -11.33 3.47 12.58
C TYR A 13 -10.52 3.33 13.87
N ARG A 14 -10.61 2.19 14.52
CA ARG A 14 -9.80 1.87 15.70
C ARG A 14 -8.45 1.32 15.26
N LEU A 15 -7.36 1.80 15.84
CA LEU A 15 -6.02 1.24 15.67
C LEU A 15 -5.87 0.03 16.60
N ASP A 16 -5.68 -1.17 16.06
CA ASP A 16 -5.56 -2.38 16.87
C ASP A 16 -4.11 -2.78 17.12
N SER A 17 -3.27 -2.87 16.09
CA SER A 17 -1.85 -3.17 16.24
C SER A 17 -1.05 -2.56 15.10
N ARG A 18 0.20 -2.17 15.40
CA ARG A 18 1.10 -1.63 14.38
C ARG A 18 1.77 -2.75 13.59
N LEU A 19 1.54 -2.79 12.27
CA LEU A 19 2.11 -3.77 11.36
C LEU A 19 3.51 -3.41 10.89
N ALA A 20 3.73 -2.11 10.57
CA ALA A 20 5.02 -1.62 10.10
C ALA A 20 5.24 -0.16 10.47
N GLN A 21 6.52 0.24 10.55
CA GLN A 21 6.95 1.62 10.73
C GLN A 21 8.18 1.87 9.86
N GLY A 22 8.16 2.98 9.13
CA GLY A 22 9.26 3.38 8.24
C GLY A 22 9.37 4.89 8.10
N GLY A 23 10.31 5.34 7.28
CA GLY A 23 10.55 6.76 7.04
C GLY A 23 9.36 7.53 6.45
N MET A 24 8.44 6.83 5.81
CA MET A 24 7.26 7.43 5.17
C MET A 24 6.03 7.46 6.09
N GLY A 25 6.04 6.73 7.22
CA GLY A 25 4.89 6.65 8.11
C GLY A 25 4.75 5.31 8.80
N GLU A 26 3.54 5.03 9.22
CA GLU A 26 3.18 3.83 9.95
C GLU A 26 2.01 3.11 9.27
N VAL A 27 2.04 1.78 9.28
CA VAL A 27 0.92 0.93 8.84
C VAL A 27 0.36 0.20 10.05
N TRP A 28 -0.94 0.27 10.21
CA TRP A 28 -1.67 -0.32 11.32
C TRP A 28 -2.70 -1.32 10.82
N LYS A 29 -2.86 -2.42 11.53
CA LYS A 29 -4.10 -3.18 11.52
C LYS A 29 -5.12 -2.41 12.34
N GLY A 30 -6.31 -2.24 11.82
CA GLY A 30 -7.38 -1.55 12.51
C GLY A 30 -8.73 -2.16 12.22
N TYR A 31 -9.75 -1.56 12.80
CA TYR A 31 -11.12 -2.03 12.70
C TYR A 31 -12.08 -0.90 12.36
N ASP A 32 -12.83 -1.04 11.29
CA ASP A 32 -13.93 -0.14 10.93
C ASP A 32 -15.15 -0.48 11.80
N ILE A 33 -15.38 0.30 12.84
CA ILE A 33 -16.46 0.03 13.81
C ILE A 33 -17.86 0.26 13.24
N GLN A 34 -17.99 0.99 12.12
CA GLN A 34 -19.28 1.22 11.47
C GLN A 34 -19.67 0.06 10.55
N LEU A 35 -18.70 -0.50 9.81
CA LEU A 35 -18.95 -1.59 8.87
C LEU A 35 -18.60 -2.97 9.44
N GLY A 36 -18.04 -3.05 10.66
CA GLY A 36 -17.75 -4.30 11.33
C GLY A 36 -16.68 -5.14 10.63
N ARG A 37 -15.60 -4.50 10.11
CA ARG A 37 -14.56 -5.20 9.35
C ARG A 37 -13.14 -4.76 9.71
N GLU A 38 -12.19 -5.66 9.52
CA GLU A 38 -10.77 -5.34 9.62
C GLU A 38 -10.32 -4.49 8.43
N VAL A 39 -9.40 -3.56 8.69
CA VAL A 39 -8.81 -2.66 7.69
C VAL A 39 -7.31 -2.50 7.92
N ALA A 40 -6.56 -2.21 6.87
CA ALA A 40 -5.20 -1.69 6.98
C ALA A 40 -5.26 -0.16 6.92
N ILE A 41 -4.57 0.49 7.84
CA ILE A 41 -4.55 1.95 7.97
C ILE A 41 -3.12 2.42 7.80
N LYS A 42 -2.83 3.08 6.69
CA LYS A 42 -1.52 3.66 6.44
C LYS A 42 -1.56 5.15 6.76
N ALA A 43 -0.80 5.55 7.78
CA ALA A 43 -0.67 6.93 8.22
C ALA A 43 0.63 7.52 7.67
N LEU A 44 0.51 8.52 6.83
CA LEU A 44 1.62 9.16 6.15
C LEU A 44 1.83 10.55 6.72
N ARG A 45 2.98 10.76 7.37
CA ARG A 45 3.33 12.07 7.92
C ARG A 45 3.89 12.96 6.81
N SER A 46 3.40 14.17 6.75
CA SER A 46 4.04 15.21 5.97
C SER A 46 5.13 15.87 6.81
N ASP A 47 6.39 15.74 6.39
CA ASP A 47 7.45 16.60 6.94
C ASP A 47 7.10 18.06 6.70
N MET A 48 7.50 18.94 7.61
CA MET A 48 7.10 20.35 7.61
C MET A 48 7.43 21.13 6.32
N THR A 49 8.41 20.68 5.55
CA THR A 49 8.76 21.25 4.24
C THR A 49 7.90 20.64 3.12
N ASN A 50 7.03 21.46 2.50
CA ASN A 50 6.12 21.04 1.41
C ASN A 50 4.98 20.07 1.81
N ALA A 51 4.54 20.09 3.07
CA ALA A 51 3.48 19.24 3.58
C ALA A 51 2.23 19.23 2.69
N GLU A 52 1.73 20.40 2.34
CA GLU A 52 0.51 20.54 1.53
C GLU A 52 0.66 19.99 0.10
N ALA A 53 1.82 20.18 -0.52
CA ALA A 53 2.09 19.63 -1.86
C ALA A 53 2.16 18.09 -1.82
N LYS A 54 2.69 17.53 -0.73
CA LYS A 54 2.76 16.09 -0.50
C LYS A 54 1.37 15.49 -0.28
N LEU A 55 0.53 16.12 0.55
CA LEU A 55 -0.84 15.67 0.79
C LEU A 55 -1.71 15.77 -0.48
N ARG A 56 -1.55 16.84 -1.29
CA ARG A 56 -2.26 16.95 -2.58
C ARG A 56 -1.91 15.82 -3.54
N ARG A 57 -0.63 15.44 -3.65
CA ARG A 57 -0.20 14.30 -4.48
C ARG A 57 -0.79 13.00 -3.97
N LEU A 58 -0.70 12.76 -2.65
CA LEU A 58 -1.25 11.58 -2.01
C LEU A 58 -2.77 11.46 -2.24
N ARG A 59 -3.50 12.57 -2.15
CA ARG A 59 -4.93 12.62 -2.46
C ARG A 59 -5.22 12.26 -3.92
N ALA A 60 -4.44 12.78 -4.86
CA ALA A 60 -4.58 12.46 -6.27
C ALA A 60 -4.28 10.98 -6.57
N GLU A 61 -3.23 10.43 -5.97
CA GLU A 61 -2.87 9.02 -6.10
C GLU A 61 -3.93 8.11 -5.46
N ALA A 62 -4.44 8.48 -4.29
CA ALA A 62 -5.52 7.77 -3.64
C ALA A 62 -6.80 7.78 -4.50
N HIS A 63 -7.15 8.92 -5.10
CA HIS A 63 -8.31 9.03 -5.98
C HIS A 63 -8.19 8.11 -7.20
N ASN A 64 -7.02 8.06 -7.82
CA ASN A 64 -6.78 7.17 -8.97
C ASN A 64 -6.86 5.69 -8.58
N SER A 65 -6.37 5.34 -7.38
CA SER A 65 -6.36 3.95 -6.88
C SER A 65 -7.74 3.50 -6.36
N ALA A 66 -8.59 4.43 -5.93
CA ALA A 66 -9.93 4.12 -5.38
C ALA A 66 -10.86 3.43 -6.40
N ASN A 67 -10.61 3.61 -7.70
CA ASN A 67 -11.39 2.99 -8.77
C ASN A 67 -10.87 1.61 -9.19
N LEU A 68 -9.78 1.13 -8.58
CA LEU A 68 -9.24 -0.19 -8.90
C LEU A 68 -9.97 -1.27 -8.10
N ALA A 69 -10.84 -2.01 -8.78
CA ALA A 69 -11.53 -3.17 -8.21
C ALA A 69 -11.07 -4.45 -8.94
N HIS A 70 -10.21 -5.25 -8.30
CA HIS A 70 -9.72 -6.50 -8.86
C HIS A 70 -9.32 -7.47 -7.73
N PRO A 71 -9.56 -8.79 -7.86
CA PRO A 71 -9.24 -9.75 -6.81
C PRO A 71 -7.74 -9.75 -6.42
N ASN A 72 -6.85 -9.43 -7.35
CA ASN A 72 -5.41 -9.37 -7.10
C ASN A 72 -4.89 -7.96 -6.73
N ILE A 73 -5.77 -7.04 -6.36
CA ILE A 73 -5.43 -5.69 -5.87
C ILE A 73 -6.11 -5.49 -4.52
N ALA A 74 -5.37 -5.07 -3.51
CA ALA A 74 -5.97 -4.66 -2.24
C ALA A 74 -6.74 -3.35 -2.44
N ALA A 75 -8.03 -3.35 -2.11
CA ALA A 75 -8.91 -2.23 -2.34
C ALA A 75 -8.56 -1.04 -1.43
N LEU A 76 -8.54 0.16 -1.99
CA LEU A 76 -8.53 1.40 -1.22
C LEU A 76 -9.97 1.81 -0.92
N PHE A 77 -10.32 1.89 0.36
CA PHE A 77 -11.68 2.20 0.79
C PHE A 77 -11.92 3.68 1.00
N GLU A 78 -10.95 4.37 1.61
CA GLU A 78 -11.09 5.78 1.97
C GLU A 78 -9.72 6.46 2.10
N TYR A 79 -9.67 7.74 1.78
CA TYR A 79 -8.58 8.63 2.11
C TYR A 79 -9.12 9.83 2.89
N TYR A 80 -8.45 10.22 3.96
CA TYR A 80 -8.76 11.46 4.67
C TYR A 80 -7.50 12.07 5.29
N GLU A 81 -7.62 13.33 5.67
CA GLU A 81 -6.53 14.10 6.30
C GLU A 81 -6.95 14.61 7.66
N HIS A 82 -6.07 14.53 8.62
CA HIS A 82 -6.25 15.08 9.94
C HIS A 82 -4.91 15.47 10.56
N ASP A 83 -4.82 16.71 11.11
CA ASP A 83 -3.62 17.25 11.74
C ASP A 83 -2.33 17.09 10.92
N GLY A 84 -2.40 17.33 9.61
CA GLY A 84 -1.26 17.21 8.69
C GLY A 84 -0.80 15.77 8.43
N ILE A 85 -1.61 14.80 8.80
CA ILE A 85 -1.40 13.38 8.51
C ILE A 85 -2.43 12.94 7.46
N GLY A 86 -1.96 12.32 6.38
CA GLY A 86 -2.82 11.63 5.42
C GLY A 86 -3.03 10.18 5.86
N PHE A 87 -4.27 9.73 5.86
CA PHE A 87 -4.66 8.37 6.21
C PHE A 87 -5.26 7.67 5.00
N LEU A 88 -4.73 6.51 4.66
CA LEU A 88 -5.28 5.60 3.66
C LEU A 88 -5.90 4.41 4.38
N ILE A 89 -7.18 4.20 4.16
CA ILE A 89 -7.91 3.05 4.71
C ILE A 89 -8.07 2.04 3.59
N MET A 90 -7.49 0.87 3.77
CA MET A 90 -7.39 -0.15 2.73
C MET A 90 -7.89 -1.50 3.23
N GLU A 91 -8.10 -2.40 2.30
CA GLU A 91 -8.35 -3.80 2.60
C GLU A 91 -7.20 -4.38 3.44
N TYR A 92 -7.53 -4.93 4.58
CA TYR A 92 -6.60 -5.75 5.36
C TYR A 92 -6.53 -7.15 4.74
N VAL A 93 -5.33 -7.56 4.34
CA VAL A 93 -5.08 -8.87 3.76
C VAL A 93 -4.39 -9.73 4.82
N PRO A 94 -5.08 -10.68 5.46
CA PRO A 94 -4.52 -11.56 6.48
C PRO A 94 -3.62 -12.63 5.82
N SER A 95 -2.40 -12.26 5.48
CA SER A 95 -1.48 -13.08 4.69
C SER A 95 -0.03 -12.70 4.97
N LYS A 96 0.91 -13.45 4.40
CA LYS A 96 2.34 -13.13 4.42
C LYS A 96 2.72 -12.39 3.15
N SER A 97 3.68 -11.49 3.23
CA SER A 97 4.27 -10.94 2.02
C SER A 97 5.14 -12.00 1.31
N LEU A 98 5.32 -11.87 0.01
CA LEU A 98 6.24 -12.71 -0.75
C LEU A 98 7.69 -12.55 -0.23
N ALA A 99 8.03 -11.38 0.33
CA ALA A 99 9.31 -11.17 1.00
C ALA A 99 9.45 -12.03 2.26
N ASP A 100 8.39 -12.14 3.09
CA ASP A 100 8.37 -13.00 4.27
C ASP A 100 8.49 -14.48 3.89
N LEU A 101 7.85 -14.89 2.78
CA LEU A 101 7.97 -16.23 2.24
C LEU A 101 9.40 -16.53 1.80
N PHE A 102 10.07 -15.64 1.08
CA PHE A 102 11.48 -15.77 0.71
C PHE A 102 12.40 -15.83 1.93
N HIS A 103 12.10 -15.00 2.94
CA HIS A 103 12.90 -14.99 4.17
C HIS A 103 12.76 -16.30 4.96
N SER A 104 11.55 -16.86 5.02
CA SER A 104 11.27 -18.07 5.80
C SER A 104 11.60 -19.39 5.07
N LYS A 105 11.41 -19.44 3.74
CA LYS A 105 11.59 -20.66 2.94
C LYS A 105 12.88 -20.67 2.11
N GLY A 106 13.52 -19.51 1.92
CA GLY A 106 14.62 -19.35 0.97
C GLY A 106 14.12 -19.23 -0.48
N ALA A 107 14.89 -19.75 -1.41
CA ALA A 107 14.50 -19.81 -2.82
C ALA A 107 13.25 -20.68 -3.00
N MET A 108 12.25 -20.15 -3.69
CA MET A 108 11.03 -20.88 -4.00
C MET A 108 11.18 -21.66 -5.32
N ASP A 109 10.53 -22.83 -5.39
CA ASP A 109 10.42 -23.58 -6.63
C ASP A 109 9.69 -22.74 -7.70
N PRO A 110 10.17 -22.69 -8.95
CA PRO A 110 9.48 -22.01 -10.03
C PRO A 110 8.02 -22.43 -10.21
N ILE A 111 7.69 -23.70 -9.92
CA ILE A 111 6.30 -24.21 -9.99
C ILE A 111 5.41 -23.52 -8.93
N GLU A 112 5.94 -23.28 -7.73
CA GLU A 112 5.21 -22.55 -6.67
C GLU A 112 5.15 -21.04 -6.93
N LEU A 113 6.22 -20.47 -7.50
CA LEU A 113 6.33 -19.04 -7.74
C LEU A 113 5.49 -18.57 -8.93
N LEU A 114 5.40 -19.37 -9.99
CA LEU A 114 4.72 -18.99 -11.24
C LEU A 114 3.24 -18.59 -11.04
N PRO A 115 2.41 -19.31 -10.28
CA PRO A 115 1.03 -18.88 -9.99
C PRO A 115 0.93 -17.53 -9.28
N ILE A 116 1.90 -17.20 -8.42
CA ILE A 116 1.98 -15.92 -7.73
C ILE A 116 2.27 -14.80 -8.72
N LEU A 117 3.26 -15.01 -9.60
CA LEU A 117 3.63 -14.03 -10.63
C LEU A 117 2.49 -13.79 -11.64
N ILE A 118 1.76 -14.83 -12.04
CA ILE A 118 0.60 -14.71 -12.93
C ILE A 118 -0.49 -13.83 -12.30
N GLN A 119 -0.83 -14.08 -11.05
CA GLN A 119 -1.83 -13.28 -10.33
C GLN A 119 -1.37 -11.83 -10.16
N THR A 120 -0.10 -11.63 -9.82
CA THR A 120 0.52 -10.30 -9.75
C THR A 120 0.42 -9.58 -11.10
N ALA A 121 0.78 -10.25 -12.20
CA ALA A 121 0.70 -9.67 -13.54
C ALA A 121 -0.75 -9.29 -13.92
N ARG A 122 -1.75 -10.10 -13.55
CA ARG A 122 -3.17 -9.79 -13.77
C ARG A 122 -3.60 -8.51 -13.04
N GLY A 123 -3.23 -8.35 -11.77
CA GLY A 123 -3.50 -7.13 -11.00
C GLY A 123 -2.83 -5.91 -11.64
N LEU A 124 -1.55 -6.01 -12.01
CA LEU A 124 -0.82 -4.93 -12.67
C LEU A 124 -1.42 -4.57 -14.05
N PHE A 125 -1.84 -5.56 -14.82
CA PHE A 125 -2.50 -5.33 -16.11
C PHE A 125 -3.77 -4.50 -15.95
N VAL A 126 -4.62 -4.83 -14.97
CA VAL A 126 -5.85 -4.07 -14.69
C VAL A 126 -5.51 -2.64 -14.23
N ALA A 127 -4.54 -2.47 -13.33
CA ALA A 127 -4.12 -1.13 -12.92
C ALA A 127 -3.63 -0.29 -14.10
N HIS A 128 -2.79 -0.85 -14.96
CA HIS A 128 -2.26 -0.17 -16.14
C HIS A 128 -3.36 0.19 -17.14
N SER A 129 -4.37 -0.67 -17.35
CA SER A 129 -5.51 -0.38 -18.22
C SER A 129 -6.37 0.79 -17.72
N HIS A 130 -6.29 1.10 -16.41
CA HIS A 130 -6.91 2.29 -15.80
C HIS A 130 -5.94 3.47 -15.66
N GLY A 131 -4.76 3.41 -16.30
CA GLY A 131 -3.75 4.47 -16.25
C GLY A 131 -3.01 4.58 -14.90
N VAL A 132 -3.13 3.58 -14.02
CA VAL A 132 -2.48 3.57 -12.71
C VAL A 132 -1.21 2.72 -12.76
N ILE A 133 -0.06 3.33 -12.44
CA ILE A 133 1.23 2.66 -12.37
C ILE A 133 1.59 2.47 -10.89
N HIS A 134 2.01 1.27 -10.52
CA HIS A 134 2.33 0.93 -9.13
C HIS A 134 3.59 1.63 -8.60
N ARG A 135 4.64 1.75 -9.40
CA ARG A 135 5.95 2.42 -9.13
C ARG A 135 6.83 1.79 -8.05
N ASP A 136 6.35 0.82 -7.28
CA ASP A 136 7.12 0.13 -6.22
C ASP A 136 6.76 -1.35 -6.16
N VAL A 137 6.79 -2.04 -7.31
CA VAL A 137 6.54 -3.49 -7.35
C VAL A 137 7.74 -4.21 -6.74
N LYS A 138 7.50 -4.86 -5.61
CA LYS A 138 8.53 -5.63 -4.89
C LYS A 138 7.87 -6.74 -4.06
N PRO A 139 8.62 -7.78 -3.65
CA PRO A 139 8.07 -8.89 -2.87
C PRO A 139 7.35 -8.47 -1.58
N ALA A 140 7.76 -7.38 -0.94
CA ALA A 140 7.12 -6.87 0.27
C ALA A 140 5.69 -6.33 0.02
N ASN A 141 5.36 -5.94 -1.21
CA ASN A 141 4.05 -5.41 -1.60
C ASN A 141 3.16 -6.46 -2.30
N ILE A 142 3.58 -7.72 -2.32
CA ILE A 142 2.82 -8.85 -2.87
C ILE A 142 2.41 -9.75 -1.71
N MET A 143 1.14 -9.74 -1.36
CA MET A 143 0.59 -10.52 -0.26
C MET A 143 0.07 -11.85 -0.78
N VAL A 144 0.43 -12.95 -0.11
CA VAL A 144 0.08 -14.32 -0.51
C VAL A 144 -0.64 -14.99 0.66
N SER A 145 -1.90 -15.36 0.46
CA SER A 145 -2.68 -16.09 1.46
C SER A 145 -2.28 -17.57 1.55
N ASP A 146 -2.68 -18.23 2.62
CA ASP A 146 -2.44 -19.68 2.78
C ASP A 146 -3.18 -20.53 1.71
N THR A 147 -4.20 -19.96 1.05
CA THR A 147 -4.92 -20.59 -0.08
C THR A 147 -4.29 -20.30 -1.43
N GLY A 148 -3.20 -19.54 -1.48
CA GLY A 148 -2.50 -19.16 -2.72
C GLY A 148 -3.11 -17.98 -3.48
N GLU A 149 -4.05 -17.27 -2.86
CA GLU A 149 -4.56 -16.00 -3.41
C GLU A 149 -3.53 -14.89 -3.25
N VAL A 150 -3.38 -14.07 -4.27
CA VAL A 150 -2.40 -12.99 -4.30
C VAL A 150 -3.11 -11.63 -4.37
N LYS A 151 -2.68 -10.70 -3.52
CA LYS A 151 -3.08 -9.29 -3.61
C LYS A 151 -1.87 -8.38 -3.61
N ILE A 152 -1.87 -7.41 -4.52
CA ILE A 152 -0.88 -6.33 -4.56
C ILE A 152 -1.36 -5.21 -3.65
N THR A 153 -0.49 -4.73 -2.78
CA THR A 153 -0.75 -3.62 -1.86
C THR A 153 0.07 -2.39 -2.25
N ASP A 154 -0.25 -1.25 -1.66
CA ASP A 154 0.52 0.00 -1.81
C ASP A 154 0.57 0.57 -3.24
N PHE A 155 -0.51 0.44 -4.02
CA PHE A 155 -0.65 1.08 -5.33
C PHE A 155 -0.53 2.61 -5.22
N GLY A 156 0.38 3.18 -6.03
CA GLY A 156 0.47 4.63 -6.24
C GLY A 156 0.86 5.47 -5.03
N VAL A 157 1.08 4.88 -3.86
CA VAL A 157 1.37 5.59 -2.61
C VAL A 157 2.87 5.76 -2.38
N SER A 158 3.69 5.25 -3.28
CA SER A 158 5.13 5.40 -3.20
C SER A 158 5.54 6.82 -3.57
N TYR A 159 5.89 7.57 -2.56
CA TYR A 159 6.66 8.79 -2.71
C TYR A 159 7.92 8.49 -3.53
N SER A 160 7.99 8.96 -4.75
CA SER A 160 9.28 9.18 -5.35
C SER A 160 9.96 10.32 -4.54
N THR A 161 10.75 9.97 -3.55
CA THR A 161 11.71 10.85 -2.88
C THR A 161 12.88 11.19 -3.79
N GLY A 162 12.71 11.00 -5.08
CA GLY A 162 13.59 11.45 -6.14
C GLY A 162 12.71 11.98 -7.25
N GLN A 163 12.79 13.27 -7.54
CA GLN A 163 12.63 13.68 -8.92
C GLN A 163 13.51 12.73 -9.71
N GLY A 164 12.93 11.96 -10.62
CA GLY A 164 13.73 11.43 -11.71
C GLY A 164 14.39 12.64 -12.34
N GLN A 165 15.61 12.96 -11.91
CA GLN A 165 16.49 13.75 -12.71
C GLN A 165 16.62 12.93 -13.98
N ILE A 166 15.91 13.38 -15.02
CA ILE A 166 16.34 13.09 -16.38
C ILE A 166 17.73 13.69 -16.41
N THR A 167 18.74 12.86 -16.13
CA THR A 167 20.12 13.21 -16.43
C THR A 167 20.13 13.46 -17.92
N GLN A 168 20.83 14.51 -18.37
CA GLN A 168 20.93 14.90 -19.78
C GLN A 168 21.45 13.78 -20.70
N ASP A 169 21.76 12.61 -20.17
CA ASP A 169 22.31 11.44 -20.89
C ASP A 169 21.30 10.29 -21.08
N GLY A 170 20.02 10.47 -20.81
CA GLY A 170 18.99 9.47 -21.18
C GLY A 170 19.03 8.13 -20.42
N MET A 171 19.77 8.00 -19.33
CA MET A 171 19.74 6.82 -18.47
C MET A 171 18.62 6.92 -17.44
N VAL A 172 17.64 6.04 -17.54
CA VAL A 172 16.63 5.78 -16.51
C VAL A 172 17.27 4.85 -15.48
N VAL A 173 17.55 5.37 -14.28
CA VAL A 173 17.88 4.53 -13.12
C VAL A 173 16.57 4.22 -12.40
N GLY A 174 16.15 2.94 -12.50
CA GLY A 174 14.99 2.39 -11.77
C GLY A 174 15.30 2.16 -10.30
#